data_003691ca24faa35ee5efed42f1e16cd5
#
_entry.id   003691ca24faa35ee5efed42f1e16cd5
#
_cell.length_a   1.000
_cell.length_b   1.000
_cell.length_c   1.000
_cell.angle_alpha   90.00
_cell.angle_beta   90.00
_cell.angle_gamma   90.00
#
_symmetry.space_group_name_H-M   'P 1'
#
loop_
_entity.id
_entity.type
_entity.pdbx_description
1 polymer ?
#
loop_
_entity_poly.entity_id
_entity_poly.type
_entity_poly.pdbx_seq_one_letter_code
_entity_poly.pdbx_strand_id
1 'polypeptide(L)'
;MDLDSDLDGLDRDRLVAEVKRLRAGIREHRDSTGHGLCWHHPNLWGLLPERVAPDIAVPPWPKFLRGCLRYREALERELPDAPPADYEYE
;
A
#
# COMPACT_ATOMS: atom_id res chain seq x y z
N MET A 1 -19.52 12.17 1.39
CA MET A 1 -18.94 12.28 0.04
C MET A 1 -18.43 10.92 -0.39
N ASP A 2 -18.84 10.47 -1.55
CA ASP A 2 -18.38 9.20 -2.10
C ASP A 2 -17.09 9.43 -2.91
N LEU A 3 -15.98 8.94 -2.40
CA LEU A 3 -14.68 9.11 -3.05
C LEU A 3 -14.54 8.29 -4.33
N ASP A 4 -15.41 7.32 -4.54
CA ASP A 4 -15.36 6.41 -5.67
C ASP A 4 -16.46 6.68 -6.71
N SER A 5 -17.10 7.84 -6.63
CA SER A 5 -18.19 8.18 -7.54
C SER A 5 -17.75 8.28 -9.01
N ASP A 6 -16.45 8.46 -9.26
CA ASP A 6 -15.89 8.47 -10.60
C ASP A 6 -16.09 7.12 -11.32
N LEU A 7 -16.17 6.02 -10.55
CA LEU A 7 -16.37 4.70 -11.12
C LEU A 7 -17.74 4.52 -11.75
N ASP A 8 -18.74 5.25 -11.25
CA ASP A 8 -20.12 5.14 -11.74
C ASP A 8 -20.26 5.58 -13.19
N GLY A 9 -19.37 6.45 -13.65
CA GLY A 9 -19.39 6.94 -15.02
C GLY A 9 -18.54 6.15 -16.00
N LEU A 10 -17.87 5.10 -15.54
CA LEU A 10 -16.97 4.31 -16.38
C LEU A 10 -17.72 3.16 -17.07
N ASP A 11 -17.39 2.94 -18.34
CA ASP A 11 -17.88 1.76 -19.03
C ASP A 11 -17.10 0.50 -18.58
N ARG A 12 -17.51 -0.67 -19.08
CA ARG A 12 -16.89 -1.93 -18.69
C ARG A 12 -15.38 -1.94 -18.97
N ASP A 13 -14.97 -1.49 -20.15
CA ASP A 13 -13.57 -1.54 -20.55
C ASP A 13 -12.70 -0.67 -19.64
N ARG A 14 -13.23 0.50 -19.27
CA ARG A 14 -12.53 1.40 -18.35
C ARG A 14 -12.48 0.85 -16.93
N LEU A 15 -13.55 0.19 -16.49
CA LEU A 15 -13.54 -0.47 -15.18
C LEU A 15 -12.53 -1.60 -15.15
N VAL A 16 -12.45 -2.39 -16.21
CA VAL A 16 -11.45 -3.46 -16.31
C VAL A 16 -10.05 -2.89 -16.28
N ALA A 17 -9.80 -1.79 -17.01
CA ALA A 17 -8.51 -1.12 -17.01
C ALA A 17 -8.13 -0.63 -15.61
N GLU A 18 -9.10 -0.06 -14.88
CA GLU A 18 -8.88 0.42 -13.51
C GLU A 18 -8.51 -0.73 -12.57
N VAL A 19 -9.23 -1.84 -12.66
CA VAL A 19 -8.92 -3.02 -11.85
C VAL A 19 -7.52 -3.54 -12.16
N LYS A 20 -7.15 -3.59 -13.44
CA LYS A 20 -5.80 -4.04 -13.83
C LYS A 20 -4.72 -3.11 -13.29
N ARG A 21 -4.97 -1.81 -13.31
CA ARG A 21 -4.04 -0.82 -12.76
C ARG A 21 -3.82 -1.02 -11.26
N LEU A 22 -4.90 -1.21 -10.52
CA LEU A 22 -4.83 -1.44 -9.08
C LEU A 22 -4.13 -2.77 -8.76
N ARG A 23 -4.45 -3.82 -9.51
CA ARG A 23 -3.80 -5.13 -9.33
C ARG A 23 -2.31 -5.05 -9.63
N ALA A 24 -1.93 -4.31 -10.67
CA ALA A 24 -0.51 -4.11 -10.99
C ALA A 24 0.21 -3.40 -9.85
N GLY A 25 -0.42 -2.40 -9.24
CA GLY A 25 0.13 -1.70 -8.10
C GLY A 25 0.33 -2.63 -6.89
N ILE A 26 -0.65 -3.48 -6.63
CA ILE A 26 -0.56 -4.44 -5.52
C ILE A 26 0.59 -5.42 -5.76
N ARG A 27 0.71 -5.93 -6.99
CA ARG A 27 1.80 -6.86 -7.33
C ARG A 27 3.17 -6.19 -7.21
N GLU A 28 3.29 -4.96 -7.68
CA GLU A 28 4.53 -4.20 -7.57
C GLU A 28 4.90 -3.96 -6.11
N HIS A 29 3.90 -3.65 -5.26
CA HIS A 29 4.13 -3.52 -3.83
C HIS A 29 4.59 -4.84 -3.21
N ARG A 30 3.94 -5.94 -3.58
CA ARG A 30 4.31 -7.29 -3.09
C ARG A 30 5.75 -7.64 -3.47
N ASP A 31 6.16 -7.31 -4.68
CA ASP A 31 7.46 -7.71 -5.23
C ASP A 31 8.56 -6.70 -4.91
N SER A 32 8.22 -5.58 -4.30
CA SER A 32 9.15 -4.51 -3.97
C SER A 32 9.82 -4.77 -2.63
N THR A 33 11.13 -4.59 -2.58
CA THR A 33 11.90 -4.67 -1.33
C THR A 33 12.36 -3.31 -0.85
N GLY A 34 12.01 -2.24 -1.56
CA GLY A 34 12.39 -0.89 -1.21
C GLY A 34 11.19 0.03 -1.15
N HIS A 35 11.39 1.27 -1.54
CA HIS A 35 10.41 2.34 -1.41
C HIS A 35 9.45 2.48 -2.58
N GLY A 36 9.54 1.61 -3.58
CA GLY A 36 8.79 1.79 -4.82
C GLY A 36 7.30 2.03 -4.65
N LEU A 37 6.67 1.27 -3.78
CA LEU A 37 5.24 1.45 -3.50
C LEU A 37 4.93 1.29 -2.01
N CYS A 38 5.73 1.92 -1.15
CA CYS A 38 5.43 1.91 0.27
C CYS A 38 4.40 3.00 0.61
N TRP A 39 3.87 2.98 1.84
CA TRP A 39 2.87 3.92 2.32
C TRP A 39 3.26 5.38 2.15
N HIS A 40 4.55 5.67 2.02
CA HIS A 40 5.03 7.04 1.93
C HIS A 40 5.46 7.41 0.51
N HIS A 41 5.09 6.62 -0.50
CA HIS A 41 5.49 6.89 -1.87
C HIS A 41 4.31 7.39 -2.71
N PRO A 42 4.51 8.44 -3.51
CA PRO A 42 3.43 8.99 -4.34
C PRO A 42 2.89 8.00 -5.37
N ASN A 43 3.66 7.00 -5.76
CA ASN A 43 3.18 5.99 -6.70
C ASN A 43 2.04 5.15 -6.12
N LEU A 44 2.04 4.93 -4.80
CA LEU A 44 0.94 4.24 -4.14
C LEU A 44 -0.29 5.14 -4.07
N TRP A 45 -0.12 6.36 -3.56
CA TRP A 45 -1.22 7.31 -3.40
C TRP A 45 -1.83 7.72 -4.73
N GLY A 46 -1.01 7.75 -5.80
CA GLY A 46 -1.48 8.06 -7.14
C GLY A 46 -2.44 7.04 -7.74
N LEU A 47 -2.61 5.89 -7.10
CA LEU A 47 -3.61 4.90 -7.52
C LEU A 47 -5.03 5.29 -7.10
N LEU A 48 -5.16 6.24 -6.19
CA LEU A 48 -6.45 6.74 -5.72
C LEU A 48 -6.88 7.97 -6.53
N PRO A 49 -8.19 8.19 -6.70
CA PRO A 49 -8.67 9.37 -7.42
C PRO A 49 -8.49 10.66 -6.65
N GLU A 50 -8.55 10.60 -5.32
CA GLU A 50 -8.41 11.80 -4.50
C GLU A 50 -6.96 12.17 -4.26
N ARG A 51 -6.70 13.46 -4.12
CA ARG A 51 -5.38 13.94 -3.73
C ARG A 51 -5.20 13.81 -2.23
N VAL A 52 -4.07 13.24 -1.84
CA VAL A 52 -3.70 13.14 -0.43
C VAL A 52 -2.68 14.23 -0.11
N ALA A 53 -3.00 15.07 0.85
CA ALA A 53 -2.13 16.13 1.33
C ALA A 53 -1.84 15.92 2.81
N PRO A 54 -0.60 16.09 3.25
CA PRO A 54 0.60 16.40 2.48
C PRO A 54 1.00 15.26 1.55
N ASP A 55 1.71 15.60 0.49
CA ASP A 55 2.04 14.63 -0.55
C ASP A 55 2.78 13.41 -0.01
N ILE A 56 3.75 13.63 0.85
CA ILE A 56 4.44 12.55 1.54
C ILE A 56 4.80 13.04 2.92
N ALA A 57 4.49 12.25 3.93
CA ALA A 57 4.92 12.53 5.29
C ALA A 57 5.96 11.49 5.69
N VAL A 58 7.16 11.94 5.95
CA VAL A 58 8.21 11.07 6.48
C VAL A 58 8.07 11.03 8.00
N PRO A 59 7.72 9.88 8.58
CA PRO A 59 7.53 9.81 10.03
C PRO A 59 8.87 9.91 10.75
N PRO A 60 8.90 10.53 11.93
CA PRO A 60 10.11 10.53 12.75
C PRO A 60 10.45 9.12 13.19
N TRP A 61 11.73 8.84 13.36
CA TRP A 61 12.22 7.50 13.68
C TRP A 61 11.48 6.82 14.84
N PRO A 62 11.23 7.49 15.99
CA PRO A 62 10.53 6.80 17.08
C PRO A 62 9.13 6.32 16.71
N LYS A 63 8.38 7.11 15.95
CA LYS A 63 7.03 6.71 15.50
C LYS A 63 7.09 5.60 14.48
N PHE A 64 8.04 5.69 13.56
CA PHE A 64 8.24 4.68 12.53
C PHE A 64 8.56 3.33 13.17
N LEU A 65 9.51 3.32 14.12
CA LEU A 65 9.90 2.09 14.80
C LEU A 65 8.76 1.49 15.62
N ARG A 66 7.97 2.33 16.30
CA ARG A 66 6.79 1.82 17.02
C ARG A 66 5.77 1.18 16.07
N GLY A 67 5.59 1.77 14.90
CA GLY A 67 4.73 1.19 13.87
C GLY A 67 5.21 -0.18 13.41
N CYS A 68 6.52 -0.32 13.20
CA CYS A 68 7.12 -1.59 12.82
C CYS A 68 6.92 -2.64 13.91
N LEU A 69 7.10 -2.27 15.17
CA LEU A 69 6.88 -3.18 16.29
C LEU A 69 5.43 -3.65 16.36
N ARG A 70 4.49 -2.73 16.21
CA ARG A 70 3.06 -3.06 16.22
C ARG A 70 2.69 -4.02 15.10
N TYR A 71 3.23 -3.76 13.91
CA TYR A 71 3.00 -4.63 12.77
C TYR A 71 3.52 -6.04 13.05
N ARG A 72 4.73 -6.13 13.58
CA ARG A 72 5.34 -7.42 13.88
C ARG A 72 4.56 -8.18 14.94
N GLU A 73 4.11 -7.50 16.00
CA GLU A 73 3.28 -8.10 17.04
C GLU A 73 1.93 -8.57 16.50
N ALA A 74 1.32 -7.78 15.61
CA ALA A 74 0.06 -8.16 14.97
C ALA A 74 0.22 -9.43 14.14
N LEU A 75 1.33 -9.59 13.44
CA LEU A 75 1.61 -10.81 12.69
C LEU A 75 1.67 -12.03 13.61
N GLU A 76 2.30 -11.91 14.77
CA GLU A 76 2.35 -13.02 15.72
C GLU A 76 0.98 -13.42 16.24
N ARG A 77 0.10 -12.44 16.47
CA ARG A 77 -1.25 -12.73 16.95
C ARG A 77 -2.15 -13.31 15.87
N GLU A 78 -2.03 -12.78 14.66
CA GLU A 78 -2.94 -13.15 13.56
C GLU A 78 -2.49 -14.38 12.82
N LEU A 79 -1.18 -14.57 12.70
CA LEU A 79 -0.60 -15.65 11.91
C LEU A 79 0.48 -16.39 12.73
N PRO A 80 0.10 -17.00 13.88
CA PRO A 80 1.09 -17.63 14.76
C PRO A 80 1.83 -18.81 14.12
N ASP A 81 1.23 -19.43 13.12
CA ASP A 81 1.82 -20.58 12.43
C ASP A 81 2.56 -20.21 11.15
N ALA A 82 2.65 -18.92 10.82
CA ALA A 82 3.35 -18.48 9.63
C ALA A 82 4.86 -18.80 9.76
N PRO A 83 5.47 -19.36 8.72
CA PRO A 83 6.89 -19.71 8.79
C PRO A 83 7.74 -18.44 8.85
N PRO A 84 8.83 -18.45 9.66
CA PRO A 84 9.74 -17.33 9.69
C PRO A 84 10.51 -17.20 8.37
N ALA A 85 10.79 -15.98 7.96
CA ALA A 85 11.64 -15.71 6.82
C ALA A 85 12.96 -15.13 7.33
N ASP A 86 14.05 -15.58 6.74
CA ASP A 86 15.38 -15.17 7.15
C ASP A 86 16.14 -14.38 6.07
N TYR A 87 15.44 -14.01 5.00
CA TYR A 87 16.04 -13.17 3.97
C TYR A 87 16.01 -11.70 4.39
N GLU A 88 16.96 -10.92 3.88
CA GLU A 88 17.05 -9.49 4.15
C GLU A 88 16.32 -8.68 3.08
N TYR A 89 15.71 -7.58 3.50
CA TYR A 89 15.11 -6.61 2.58
C TYR A 89 16.18 -5.60 2.17
N GLU A 90 16.23 -5.31 0.89
CA GLU A 90 17.13 -4.31 0.34
C GLU A 90 16.51 -2.93 0.30
#